data_5a597d9bee594bc48adb13d798698141
#
_entry.id   5a597d9bee594bc48adb13d798698141
#
_cell.length_a   1.000
_cell.length_b   1.000
_cell.length_c   1.000
_cell.angle_alpha   90.00
_cell.angle_beta   90.00
_cell.angle_gamma   90.00
#
_symmetry.space_group_name_H-M   'P 1'
#
loop_
_entity.id
_entity.type
_entity.pdbx_description
1 polymer ?
#
loop_
_entity_poly.entity_id
_entity_poly.type
_entity_poly.pdbx_seq_one_letter_code
_entity_poly.pdbx_strand_id
1 'polypeptide(L)'
;MVRLMIQDRLMTAGMGGPLSEQVDPASLHHVLDIGCGPGGWILEAARLYPHMELTGIDISWRMIEYARAEAQARRLTDGVEFLVMDALRPLDLPGDSFDLVNLRFGSSFLLVTDWPRLLGELLRVTRPGGIVRVTDGMTTQSNSPAYDRLFQMFLCALYRSGHSLTEEKAGVTHELDRLLSETGCQQVQTKAYMLEFVAGTVGGKNFYEDSRFGFQTILPFLQKMGCASEDYDALYEQAMIELQQPDFRVIWPMVTAWGTKPA
;
A
#
# COMPACT_ATOMS: atom_id res chain seq x y z
N MET A 1 4.55 9.36 -9.72
CA MET A 1 4.42 10.07 -8.43
C MET A 1 3.00 10.56 -8.20
N VAL A 2 2.43 11.43 -9.06
CA VAL A 2 1.05 11.95 -8.89
C VAL A 2 0.02 10.83 -8.70
N ARG A 3 0.07 9.76 -9.52
CA ARG A 3 -0.80 8.59 -9.38
C ARG A 3 -0.75 7.98 -7.98
N LEU A 4 0.47 7.74 -7.46
CA LEU A 4 0.64 7.14 -6.13
C LEU A 4 0.09 8.06 -5.01
N MET A 5 0.19 9.38 -5.15
CA MET A 5 -0.43 10.33 -4.21
C MET A 5 -1.96 10.30 -4.28
N ILE A 6 -2.54 10.12 -5.48
CA ILE A 6 -3.98 9.97 -5.65
C ILE A 6 -4.43 8.66 -4.99
N GLN A 7 -3.77 7.54 -5.29
CA GLN A 7 -4.06 6.23 -4.73
C GLN A 7 -3.95 6.25 -3.19
N ASP A 8 -2.85 6.81 -2.66
CA ASP A 8 -2.65 6.89 -1.22
C ASP A 8 -3.77 7.67 -0.51
N ARG A 9 -4.10 8.84 -1.03
CA ARG A 9 -5.20 9.66 -0.49
C ARG A 9 -6.54 8.93 -0.55
N LEU A 10 -6.82 8.26 -1.68
CA LEU A 10 -8.03 7.49 -1.89
C LEU A 10 -8.18 6.37 -0.85
N MET A 11 -7.10 5.58 -0.67
CA MET A 11 -7.08 4.46 0.27
C MET A 11 -7.13 4.94 1.72
N THR A 12 -6.29 5.90 2.09
CA THR A 12 -6.23 6.42 3.47
C THR A 12 -7.55 7.03 3.89
N ALA A 13 -8.19 7.83 3.01
CA ALA A 13 -9.51 8.41 3.31
C ALA A 13 -10.60 7.33 3.39
N GLY A 14 -10.60 6.37 2.45
CA GLY A 14 -11.58 5.28 2.43
C GLY A 14 -11.49 4.37 3.65
N MET A 15 -10.29 4.19 4.21
CA MET A 15 -10.07 3.43 5.45
C MET A 15 -10.40 4.23 6.72
N GLY A 16 -10.75 5.51 6.61
CA GLY A 16 -11.09 6.37 7.76
C GLY A 16 -9.87 7.02 8.42
N GLY A 17 -8.72 7.05 7.75
CA GLY A 17 -7.48 7.66 8.22
C GLY A 17 -6.28 6.70 8.22
N PRO A 18 -5.07 7.23 8.51
CA PRO A 18 -3.85 6.44 8.43
C PRO A 18 -3.75 5.32 9.48
N LEU A 19 -4.38 5.49 10.63
CA LEU A 19 -4.32 4.58 11.80
C LEU A 19 -5.72 4.28 12.35
N SER A 20 -6.71 4.14 11.49
CA SER A 20 -8.13 4.01 11.87
C SER A 20 -8.49 2.72 12.61
N GLU A 21 -7.62 1.72 12.61
CA GLU A 21 -7.78 0.49 13.39
C GLU A 21 -7.09 0.55 14.75
N GLN A 22 -6.18 1.51 14.98
CA GLN A 22 -5.49 1.65 16.25
C GLN A 22 -6.39 2.30 17.30
N VAL A 23 -6.42 1.70 18.49
CA VAL A 23 -7.30 2.16 19.58
C VAL A 23 -6.78 3.47 20.18
N ASP A 24 -5.44 3.59 20.32
CA ASP A 24 -4.80 4.76 20.90
C ASP A 24 -3.61 5.23 20.05
N PRO A 25 -3.85 5.89 18.91
CA PRO A 25 -2.77 6.46 18.11
C PRO A 25 -1.98 7.56 18.84
N ALA A 26 -2.55 8.18 19.88
CA ALA A 26 -1.90 9.24 20.62
C ALA A 26 -0.72 8.75 21.47
N SER A 27 -0.66 7.45 21.80
CA SER A 27 0.45 6.83 22.50
C SER A 27 1.67 6.51 21.62
N LEU A 28 1.54 6.64 20.31
CA LEU A 28 2.61 6.38 19.34
C LEU A 28 3.42 7.66 19.11
N HIS A 29 4.75 7.56 19.27
CA HIS A 29 5.67 8.69 19.10
C HIS A 29 6.62 8.50 17.91
N HIS A 30 7.29 7.34 17.82
CA HIS A 30 8.23 7.05 16.74
C HIS A 30 7.64 6.05 15.77
N VAL A 31 7.37 6.49 14.54
CA VAL A 31 6.69 5.68 13.52
C VAL A 31 7.54 5.58 12.26
N LEU A 32 7.70 4.37 11.74
CA LEU A 32 8.43 4.08 10.51
C LEU A 32 7.45 3.61 9.42
N ASP A 33 7.56 4.16 8.21
CA ASP A 33 6.83 3.72 7.02
C ASP A 33 7.79 3.14 5.98
N ILE A 34 7.66 1.85 5.70
CA ILE A 34 8.50 1.10 4.76
C ILE A 34 7.90 1.18 3.35
N GLY A 35 8.73 1.54 2.37
CA GLY A 35 8.26 1.77 1.01
C GLY A 35 7.30 2.95 0.95
N CYS A 36 7.64 4.05 1.63
CA CYS A 36 6.77 5.21 1.82
C CYS A 36 6.38 5.92 0.51
N GLY A 37 7.06 5.59 -0.62
CA GLY A 37 6.83 6.21 -1.91
C GLY A 37 6.93 7.74 -1.84
N PRO A 38 5.96 8.47 -2.40
CA PRO A 38 5.95 9.95 -2.38
C PRO A 38 5.51 10.55 -1.03
N GLY A 39 5.42 9.74 0.03
CA GLY A 39 5.20 10.18 1.41
C GLY A 39 3.76 10.50 1.78
N GLY A 40 2.77 10.11 0.99
CA GLY A 40 1.38 10.52 1.22
C GLY A 40 0.83 10.10 2.58
N TRP A 41 1.05 8.85 3.00
CA TRP A 41 0.60 8.34 4.29
C TRP A 41 1.28 9.05 5.47
N ILE A 42 2.61 9.24 5.39
CA ILE A 42 3.38 9.95 6.42
C ILE A 42 2.87 11.38 6.58
N LEU A 43 2.68 12.10 5.48
CA LEU A 43 2.22 13.49 5.52
C LEU A 43 0.81 13.64 6.08
N GLU A 44 -0.06 12.66 5.83
CA GLU A 44 -1.38 12.65 6.44
C GLU A 44 -1.31 12.28 7.93
N ALA A 45 -0.44 11.34 8.33
CA ALA A 45 -0.18 11.02 9.72
C ALA A 45 0.39 12.23 10.48
N ALA A 46 1.39 12.93 9.92
CA ALA A 46 1.98 14.14 10.49
C ALA A 46 0.93 15.25 10.73
N ARG A 47 0.02 15.40 9.76
CA ARG A 47 -1.06 16.40 9.86
C ARG A 47 -2.04 16.09 11.00
N LEU A 48 -2.36 14.81 11.20
CA LEU A 48 -3.34 14.37 12.19
C LEU A 48 -2.73 14.16 13.57
N TYR A 49 -1.47 13.79 13.63
CA TYR A 49 -0.74 13.44 14.85
C TYR A 49 0.59 14.22 14.93
N PRO A 50 0.54 15.55 15.17
CA PRO A 50 1.73 16.41 15.10
C PRO A 50 2.76 16.15 16.20
N HIS A 51 2.47 15.29 17.15
CA HIS A 51 3.40 14.85 18.21
C HIS A 51 4.27 13.66 17.79
N MET A 52 3.96 13.02 16.64
CA MET A 52 4.72 11.86 16.15
C MET A 52 5.99 12.31 15.42
N GLU A 53 7.05 11.56 15.65
CA GLU A 53 8.25 11.56 14.84
C GLU A 53 8.12 10.45 13.77
N LEU A 54 8.05 10.85 12.52
CA LEU A 54 7.71 9.99 11.40
C LEU A 54 8.92 9.83 10.47
N THR A 55 9.36 8.61 10.27
CA THR A 55 10.43 8.28 9.33
C THR A 55 9.84 7.51 8.15
N GLY A 56 10.09 7.93 6.92
CA GLY A 56 9.74 7.21 5.70
C GLY A 56 10.97 6.72 4.98
N ILE A 57 10.96 5.45 4.55
CA ILE A 57 12.03 4.92 3.71
C ILE A 57 11.48 4.42 2.38
N ASP A 58 12.25 4.65 1.30
CA ASP A 58 11.98 4.12 -0.04
C ASP A 58 13.30 3.93 -0.79
N ILE A 59 13.37 2.90 -1.65
CA ILE A 59 14.56 2.65 -2.47
C ILE A 59 14.78 3.72 -3.54
N SER A 60 13.71 4.39 -3.95
CA SER A 60 13.73 5.39 -5.01
C SER A 60 14.07 6.78 -4.46
N TRP A 61 15.29 7.26 -4.73
CA TRP A 61 15.68 8.62 -4.39
C TRP A 61 14.70 9.69 -4.95
N ARG A 62 14.09 9.42 -6.12
CA ARG A 62 13.10 10.33 -6.72
C ARG A 62 11.82 10.41 -5.90
N MET A 63 11.39 9.31 -5.30
CA MET A 63 10.24 9.31 -4.39
C MET A 63 10.56 10.10 -3.13
N ILE A 64 11.73 9.88 -2.56
CA ILE A 64 12.19 10.59 -1.36
C ILE A 64 12.32 12.10 -1.59
N GLU A 65 12.92 12.52 -2.69
CA GLU A 65 13.00 13.96 -3.03
C GLU A 65 11.61 14.58 -3.21
N TYR A 66 10.69 13.85 -3.85
CA TYR A 66 9.32 14.32 -3.98
C TYR A 66 8.62 14.41 -2.62
N ALA A 67 8.77 13.41 -1.76
CA ALA A 67 8.20 13.40 -0.41
C ALA A 67 8.72 14.57 0.44
N ARG A 68 10.03 14.86 0.39
CA ARG A 68 10.63 16.01 1.06
C ARG A 68 10.06 17.35 0.55
N ALA A 69 9.92 17.49 -0.77
CA ALA A 69 9.34 18.69 -1.38
C ALA A 69 7.86 18.88 -0.96
N GLU A 70 7.08 17.79 -0.91
CA GLU A 70 5.69 17.84 -0.44
C GLU A 70 5.60 18.18 1.06
N ALA A 71 6.48 17.63 1.90
CA ALA A 71 6.57 17.99 3.32
C ALA A 71 6.85 19.48 3.51
N GLN A 72 7.81 20.00 2.76
CA GLN A 72 8.15 21.43 2.79
C GLN A 72 6.98 22.31 2.32
N ALA A 73 6.33 21.94 1.20
CA ALA A 73 5.20 22.68 0.66
C ALA A 73 4.01 22.73 1.63
N ARG A 74 3.83 21.69 2.42
CA ARG A 74 2.75 21.58 3.43
C ARG A 74 3.17 22.08 4.81
N ARG A 75 4.42 22.51 5.00
CA ARG A 75 5.00 22.92 6.29
C ARG A 75 4.90 21.81 7.36
N LEU A 76 5.17 20.59 6.94
CA LEU A 76 5.17 19.37 7.77
C LEU A 76 6.59 18.80 7.85
N THR A 77 7.59 19.64 8.07
CA THR A 77 8.99 19.23 8.16
C THR A 77 9.43 18.91 9.59
N ASP A 78 8.72 19.44 10.58
CA ASP A 78 9.04 19.18 11.97
C ASP A 78 8.56 17.77 12.34
N GLY A 79 9.48 16.94 12.82
CA GLY A 79 9.20 15.54 13.16
C GLY A 79 8.98 14.59 11.96
N VAL A 80 9.31 15.02 10.72
CA VAL A 80 9.18 14.17 9.53
C VAL A 80 10.52 14.04 8.81
N GLU A 81 10.99 12.80 8.64
CA GLU A 81 12.21 12.46 7.92
C GLU A 81 11.95 11.47 6.79
N PHE A 82 12.67 11.62 5.68
CA PHE A 82 12.62 10.70 4.55
C PHE A 82 14.03 10.26 4.15
N LEU A 83 14.26 8.93 4.07
CA LEU A 83 15.56 8.33 3.79
C LEU A 83 15.49 7.42 2.56
N VAL A 84 16.57 7.45 1.75
CA VAL A 84 16.73 6.47 0.68
C VAL A 84 17.29 5.20 1.27
N MET A 85 16.51 4.10 1.26
CA MET A 85 16.91 2.83 1.85
C MET A 85 16.22 1.66 1.14
N ASP A 86 16.95 0.56 0.96
CA ASP A 86 16.43 -0.67 0.37
C ASP A 86 15.88 -1.58 1.48
N ALA A 87 14.58 -1.74 1.54
CA ALA A 87 13.89 -2.57 2.51
C ALA A 87 14.23 -4.07 2.40
N LEU A 88 14.77 -4.51 1.24
CA LEU A 88 15.25 -5.88 1.04
C LEU A 88 16.67 -6.11 1.54
N ARG A 89 17.28 -5.14 2.21
CA ARG A 89 18.57 -5.27 2.91
C ARG A 89 18.36 -5.03 4.40
N PRO A 90 19.34 -5.45 5.25
CA PRO A 90 19.30 -5.03 6.65
C PRO A 90 19.17 -3.50 6.73
N LEU A 91 18.17 -3.04 7.48
CA LEU A 91 17.90 -1.61 7.62
C LEU A 91 19.00 -0.95 8.47
N ASP A 92 19.55 0.16 7.97
CA ASP A 92 20.49 1.01 8.72
C ASP A 92 19.73 1.86 9.74
N LEU A 93 18.98 1.16 10.59
CA LEU A 93 18.17 1.72 11.67
C LEU A 93 18.41 0.87 12.92
N PRO A 94 18.48 1.50 14.11
CA PRO A 94 18.67 0.77 15.35
C PRO A 94 17.51 -0.18 15.63
N GLY A 95 17.79 -1.29 16.30
CA GLY A 95 16.74 -2.16 16.82
C GLY A 95 15.95 -1.49 17.93
N ASP A 96 14.72 -1.96 18.18
CA ASP A 96 13.89 -1.55 19.31
C ASP A 96 13.58 -0.03 19.38
N SER A 97 13.44 0.62 18.22
CA SER A 97 13.38 2.08 18.13
C SER A 97 12.01 2.65 17.83
N PHE A 98 11.14 1.88 17.18
CA PHE A 98 9.86 2.41 16.69
C PHE A 98 8.67 1.84 17.47
N ASP A 99 7.72 2.70 17.80
CA ASP A 99 6.44 2.34 18.41
C ASP A 99 5.54 1.59 17.42
N LEU A 100 5.60 2.00 16.17
CA LEU A 100 4.88 1.38 15.06
C LEU A 100 5.73 1.36 13.81
N VAL A 101 5.81 0.19 13.16
CA VAL A 101 6.42 0.02 11.84
C VAL A 101 5.33 -0.37 10.86
N ASN A 102 5.12 0.48 9.85
CA ASN A 102 4.08 0.36 8.84
C ASN A 102 4.65 -0.10 7.50
N LEU A 103 3.93 -0.97 6.83
CA LEU A 103 4.18 -1.38 5.44
C LEU A 103 2.85 -1.37 4.70
N ARG A 104 2.80 -0.70 3.53
CA ARG A 104 1.60 -0.71 2.69
C ARG A 104 1.92 -1.11 1.27
N PHE A 105 0.99 -1.88 0.66
CA PHE A 105 1.12 -2.36 -0.72
C PHE A 105 2.42 -3.14 -0.97
N GLY A 106 2.86 -3.90 0.03
CA GLY A 106 4.06 -4.73 -0.06
C GLY A 106 4.04 -5.69 -1.24
N SER A 107 2.87 -6.25 -1.57
CA SER A 107 2.68 -7.15 -2.72
C SER A 107 2.98 -6.49 -4.07
N SER A 108 3.12 -5.17 -4.14
CA SER A 108 3.50 -4.48 -5.37
C SER A 108 4.99 -4.51 -5.68
N PHE A 109 5.86 -4.86 -4.71
CA PHE A 109 7.31 -4.85 -4.88
C PHE A 109 8.03 -6.03 -4.20
N LEU A 110 7.39 -6.76 -3.29
CA LEU A 110 7.94 -7.92 -2.61
C LEU A 110 7.56 -9.21 -3.33
N LEU A 111 8.54 -10.07 -3.57
CA LEU A 111 8.26 -11.46 -3.91
C LEU A 111 7.70 -12.17 -2.68
N VAL A 112 6.91 -13.21 -2.89
CA VAL A 112 6.37 -14.06 -1.80
C VAL A 112 7.50 -14.54 -0.87
N THR A 113 8.67 -14.84 -1.42
CA THR A 113 9.85 -15.31 -0.67
C THR A 113 10.54 -14.22 0.17
N ASP A 114 10.28 -12.94 -0.09
CA ASP A 114 10.93 -11.84 0.61
C ASP A 114 10.20 -11.48 1.93
N TRP A 115 8.93 -11.81 2.03
CA TRP A 115 8.09 -11.44 3.17
C TRP A 115 8.64 -11.85 4.54
N PRO A 116 9.07 -13.13 4.76
CA PRO A 116 9.56 -13.53 6.07
C PRO A 116 10.78 -12.72 6.52
N ARG A 117 11.69 -12.44 5.58
CA ARG A 117 12.89 -11.67 5.86
C ARG A 117 12.57 -10.21 6.19
N LEU A 118 11.70 -9.57 5.38
CA LEU A 118 11.32 -8.19 5.63
C LEU A 118 10.57 -8.06 6.95
N LEU A 119 9.58 -8.92 7.22
CA LEU A 119 8.84 -8.89 8.48
C LEU A 119 9.77 -9.09 9.68
N GLY A 120 10.81 -9.94 9.57
CA GLY A 120 11.85 -10.07 10.59
C GLY A 120 12.59 -8.76 10.87
N GLU A 121 12.92 -7.98 9.82
CA GLU A 121 13.53 -6.65 9.97
C GLU A 121 12.55 -5.62 10.56
N LEU A 122 11.28 -5.64 10.15
CA LEU A 122 10.26 -4.80 10.76
C LEU A 122 10.15 -5.08 12.27
N LEU A 123 10.10 -6.37 12.63
CA LEU A 123 10.06 -6.78 14.04
C LEU A 123 11.34 -6.37 14.79
N ARG A 124 12.51 -6.45 14.16
CA ARG A 124 13.80 -6.05 14.77
C ARG A 124 13.80 -4.58 15.15
N VAL A 125 13.37 -3.69 14.26
CA VAL A 125 13.38 -2.23 14.51
C VAL A 125 12.22 -1.75 15.37
N THR A 126 11.14 -2.54 15.47
CA THR A 126 10.03 -2.27 16.39
C THR A 126 10.49 -2.49 17.83
N ARG A 127 10.16 -1.60 18.77
CA ARG A 127 10.46 -1.76 20.20
C ARG A 127 9.62 -2.89 20.83
N PRO A 128 10.07 -3.48 21.96
CA PRO A 128 9.21 -4.38 22.73
C PRO A 128 7.86 -3.72 23.08
N GLY A 129 6.76 -4.45 22.84
CA GLY A 129 5.40 -3.92 22.96
C GLY A 129 4.96 -3.00 21.83
N GLY A 130 5.83 -2.66 20.87
CA GLY A 130 5.51 -1.89 19.68
C GLY A 130 4.77 -2.72 18.64
N ILE A 131 4.31 -2.09 17.57
CA ILE A 131 3.36 -2.63 16.58
C ILE A 131 4.04 -2.79 15.22
N VAL A 132 3.97 -3.98 14.64
CA VAL A 132 4.20 -4.23 13.20
C VAL A 132 2.85 -4.24 12.51
N ARG A 133 2.68 -3.38 11.51
CA ARG A 133 1.42 -3.15 10.77
C ARG A 133 1.64 -3.32 9.28
N VAL A 134 0.80 -4.12 8.64
CA VAL A 134 0.84 -4.34 7.19
C VAL A 134 -0.56 -4.09 6.61
N THR A 135 -0.64 -3.28 5.57
CA THR A 135 -1.88 -3.05 4.82
C THR A 135 -1.67 -3.38 3.34
N ASP A 136 -2.54 -4.18 2.78
CA ASP A 136 -2.48 -4.50 1.35
C ASP A 136 -3.87 -4.62 0.72
N GLY A 137 -3.92 -4.47 -0.62
CA GLY A 137 -5.14 -4.56 -1.39
C GLY A 137 -5.49 -5.99 -1.80
N MET A 138 -6.77 -6.30 -1.76
CA MET A 138 -7.30 -7.56 -2.28
C MET A 138 -7.79 -7.41 -3.72
N THR A 139 -8.29 -8.49 -4.29
CA THR A 139 -8.91 -8.49 -5.62
C THR A 139 -10.15 -7.59 -5.65
N THR A 140 -10.20 -6.67 -6.60
CA THR A 140 -11.36 -5.78 -6.81
C THR A 140 -12.54 -6.51 -7.42
N GLN A 141 -13.74 -5.96 -7.23
CA GLN A 141 -14.98 -6.41 -7.87
C GLN A 141 -15.73 -5.20 -8.43
N SER A 142 -16.06 -5.22 -9.71
CA SER A 142 -16.76 -4.10 -10.35
C SER A 142 -17.94 -4.58 -11.20
N ASN A 143 -18.71 -3.62 -11.69
CA ASN A 143 -19.71 -3.87 -12.72
C ASN A 143 -19.20 -3.51 -14.16
N SER A 144 -17.89 -3.37 -14.33
CA SER A 144 -17.22 -3.16 -15.61
C SER A 144 -16.48 -4.43 -16.04
N PRO A 145 -16.99 -5.20 -17.02
CA PRO A 145 -16.30 -6.38 -17.51
C PRO A 145 -14.92 -6.09 -18.11
N ALA A 146 -14.75 -4.94 -18.74
CA ALA A 146 -13.48 -4.56 -19.34
C ALA A 146 -12.42 -4.24 -18.25
N TYR A 147 -12.80 -3.51 -17.20
CA TYR A 147 -11.93 -3.27 -16.05
C TYR A 147 -11.53 -4.58 -15.37
N ASP A 148 -12.49 -5.46 -15.10
CA ASP A 148 -12.22 -6.73 -14.43
C ASP A 148 -11.25 -7.61 -15.25
N ARG A 149 -11.36 -7.63 -16.59
CA ARG A 149 -10.40 -8.32 -17.47
C ARG A 149 -8.99 -7.72 -17.37
N LEU A 150 -8.85 -6.40 -17.38
CA LEU A 150 -7.55 -5.73 -17.18
C LEU A 150 -6.95 -6.07 -15.81
N PHE A 151 -7.79 -6.09 -14.78
CA PHE A 151 -7.34 -6.44 -13.43
C PHE A 151 -6.92 -7.91 -13.33
N GLN A 152 -7.61 -8.83 -14.01
CA GLN A 152 -7.19 -10.24 -14.10
C GLN A 152 -5.83 -10.40 -14.78
N MET A 153 -5.52 -9.63 -15.82
CA MET A 153 -4.18 -9.62 -16.41
C MET A 153 -3.10 -9.16 -15.42
N PHE A 154 -3.43 -8.18 -14.57
CA PHE A 154 -2.54 -7.73 -13.51
C PHE A 154 -2.29 -8.83 -12.46
N LEU A 155 -3.35 -9.52 -12.01
CA LEU A 155 -3.22 -10.67 -11.09
C LEU A 155 -2.37 -11.79 -11.70
N CYS A 156 -2.60 -12.15 -12.95
CA CYS A 156 -1.77 -13.09 -13.69
C CYS A 156 -0.29 -12.70 -13.67
N ALA A 157 0.01 -11.42 -13.92
CA ALA A 157 1.39 -10.93 -13.93
C ALA A 157 2.03 -10.95 -12.54
N LEU A 158 1.30 -10.59 -11.49
CA LEU A 158 1.76 -10.71 -10.11
C LEU A 158 2.08 -12.17 -9.73
N TYR A 159 1.23 -13.11 -10.13
CA TYR A 159 1.46 -14.53 -9.88
C TYR A 159 2.69 -15.05 -10.63
N ARG A 160 2.76 -14.81 -11.95
CA ARG A 160 3.89 -15.25 -12.79
C ARG A 160 5.23 -14.64 -12.39
N SER A 161 5.22 -13.47 -11.83
CA SER A 161 6.42 -12.79 -11.34
C SER A 161 6.79 -13.16 -9.88
N GLY A 162 6.00 -13.99 -9.20
CA GLY A 162 6.26 -14.43 -7.82
C GLY A 162 5.83 -13.45 -6.73
N HIS A 163 5.02 -12.44 -7.07
CA HIS A 163 4.49 -11.48 -6.10
C HIS A 163 3.20 -11.94 -5.41
N SER A 164 2.50 -12.93 -5.99
CA SER A 164 1.27 -13.50 -5.45
C SER A 164 1.38 -14.99 -5.20
N LEU A 165 0.68 -15.48 -4.18
CA LEU A 165 0.61 -16.92 -3.85
C LEU A 165 -0.23 -17.70 -4.86
N THR A 166 -1.28 -17.10 -5.39
CA THR A 166 -2.18 -17.70 -6.38
C THR A 166 -2.49 -16.69 -7.49
N GLU A 167 -3.02 -17.18 -8.61
CA GLU A 167 -3.35 -16.32 -9.76
C GLU A 167 -4.64 -15.52 -9.52
N GLU A 168 -5.54 -16.00 -8.65
CA GLU A 168 -6.84 -15.36 -8.41
C GLU A 168 -6.81 -14.28 -7.32
N LYS A 169 -5.76 -14.27 -6.51
CA LYS A 169 -5.67 -13.40 -5.32
C LYS A 169 -4.44 -12.51 -5.38
N ALA A 170 -4.64 -11.23 -5.08
CA ALA A 170 -3.55 -10.27 -5.03
C ALA A 170 -2.58 -10.58 -3.86
N GLY A 171 -1.32 -10.71 -4.16
CA GLY A 171 -0.23 -10.79 -3.19
C GLY A 171 -0.33 -11.92 -2.17
N VAL A 172 -0.03 -11.57 -0.93
CA VAL A 172 -0.09 -12.47 0.24
C VAL A 172 -1.20 -12.04 1.23
N THR A 173 -2.15 -11.23 0.80
CA THR A 173 -3.13 -10.56 1.65
C THR A 173 -3.94 -11.49 2.55
N HIS A 174 -4.17 -12.72 2.10
CA HIS A 174 -4.92 -13.73 2.87
C HIS A 174 -4.08 -14.47 3.92
N GLU A 175 -2.79 -14.21 3.95
CA GLU A 175 -1.82 -14.87 4.83
C GLU A 175 -1.12 -13.88 5.77
N LEU A 176 -1.49 -12.61 5.77
CA LEU A 176 -0.80 -11.58 6.55
C LEU A 176 -0.81 -11.86 8.06
N ASP A 177 -1.91 -12.35 8.59
CA ASP A 177 -2.03 -12.74 9.99
C ASP A 177 -1.11 -13.91 10.35
N ARG A 178 -1.05 -14.93 9.49
CA ARG A 178 -0.15 -16.07 9.64
C ARG A 178 1.32 -15.61 9.54
N LEU A 179 1.65 -14.81 8.53
CA LEU A 179 3.02 -14.31 8.32
C LEU A 179 3.51 -13.48 9.52
N LEU A 180 2.68 -12.60 10.08
CA LEU A 180 3.00 -11.84 11.29
C LEU A 180 3.20 -12.77 12.49
N SER A 181 2.32 -13.77 12.66
CA SER A 181 2.41 -14.73 13.77
C SER A 181 3.68 -15.57 13.66
N GLU A 182 4.01 -16.08 12.47
CA GLU A 182 5.22 -16.86 12.20
C GLU A 182 6.51 -16.05 12.38
N THR A 183 6.45 -14.73 12.16
CA THR A 183 7.57 -13.82 12.41
C THR A 183 7.82 -13.61 13.92
N GLY A 184 6.86 -13.95 14.78
CA GLY A 184 6.94 -13.81 16.23
C GLY A 184 6.09 -12.67 16.80
N CYS A 185 5.27 -12.02 16.02
CA CYS A 185 4.29 -11.07 16.53
C CYS A 185 3.24 -11.77 17.39
N GLN A 186 2.86 -11.11 18.47
CA GLN A 186 1.80 -11.56 19.38
C GLN A 186 0.54 -10.73 19.17
N GLN A 187 -0.60 -11.20 19.69
CA GLN A 187 -1.90 -10.51 19.61
C GLN A 187 -2.23 -10.04 18.20
N VAL A 188 -1.93 -10.87 17.20
CA VAL A 188 -2.17 -10.53 15.80
C VAL A 188 -3.67 -10.35 15.56
N GLN A 189 -4.02 -9.25 14.93
CA GLN A 189 -5.39 -8.87 14.57
C GLN A 189 -5.44 -8.46 13.11
N THR A 190 -6.64 -8.54 12.53
CA THR A 190 -6.92 -8.09 11.17
C THR A 190 -8.16 -7.23 11.12
N LYS A 191 -8.17 -6.27 10.20
CA LYS A 191 -9.36 -5.49 9.87
C LYS A 191 -9.50 -5.38 8.35
N ALA A 192 -10.65 -5.79 7.85
CA ALA A 192 -11.01 -5.59 6.45
C ALA A 192 -11.77 -4.27 6.27
N TYR A 193 -11.50 -3.62 5.14
CA TYR A 193 -12.19 -2.40 4.70
C TYR A 193 -12.75 -2.66 3.30
N MET A 194 -14.00 -2.33 3.09
CA MET A 194 -14.66 -2.45 1.79
C MET A 194 -14.77 -1.04 1.18
N LEU A 195 -13.77 -0.68 0.38
CA LEU A 195 -13.73 0.64 -0.24
C LEU A 195 -14.60 0.64 -1.50
N GLU A 196 -15.69 1.37 -1.46
CA GLU A 196 -16.58 1.52 -2.61
C GLU A 196 -16.30 2.84 -3.33
N PHE A 197 -16.11 2.76 -4.66
CA PHE A 197 -15.96 3.92 -5.53
C PHE A 197 -17.07 3.91 -6.59
N VAL A 198 -17.80 5.01 -6.64
CA VAL A 198 -18.96 5.19 -7.53
C VAL A 198 -18.70 6.35 -8.48
N ALA A 199 -19.00 6.19 -9.75
CA ALA A 199 -18.88 7.24 -10.76
C ALA A 199 -19.60 8.53 -10.34
N GLY A 200 -19.06 9.67 -10.74
CA GLY A 200 -19.62 10.98 -10.38
C GLY A 200 -19.24 11.50 -8.99
N THR A 201 -18.80 10.63 -8.07
CA THR A 201 -18.28 11.05 -6.77
C THR A 201 -16.80 11.48 -6.86
N VAL A 202 -16.30 12.16 -5.82
CA VAL A 202 -14.87 12.50 -5.72
C VAL A 202 -14.01 11.22 -5.68
N GLY A 203 -14.44 10.21 -4.93
CA GLY A 203 -13.78 8.90 -4.85
C GLY A 203 -13.74 8.21 -6.22
N GLY A 204 -14.87 8.17 -6.93
CA GLY A 204 -14.97 7.57 -8.26
C GLY A 204 -14.09 8.28 -9.31
N LYS A 205 -14.01 9.62 -9.26
CA LYS A 205 -13.09 10.38 -10.13
C LYS A 205 -11.62 10.05 -9.87
N ASN A 206 -11.22 9.99 -8.61
CA ASN A 206 -9.86 9.63 -8.23
C ASN A 206 -9.53 8.17 -8.60
N PHE A 207 -10.49 7.25 -8.44
CA PHE A 207 -10.34 5.87 -8.86
C PHE A 207 -10.18 5.74 -10.38
N TYR A 208 -10.98 6.49 -11.14
CA TYR A 208 -10.83 6.56 -12.60
C TYR A 208 -9.43 7.03 -13.00
N GLU A 209 -8.93 8.13 -12.43
CA GLU A 209 -7.59 8.64 -12.72
C GLU A 209 -6.49 7.66 -12.31
N ASP A 210 -6.60 7.03 -11.14
CA ASP A 210 -5.64 5.99 -10.71
C ASP A 210 -5.64 4.80 -11.68
N SER A 211 -6.82 4.30 -12.07
CA SER A 211 -6.97 3.20 -13.02
C SER A 211 -6.42 3.56 -14.41
N ARG A 212 -6.74 4.76 -14.90
CA ARG A 212 -6.27 5.26 -16.19
C ARG A 212 -4.75 5.25 -16.29
N PHE A 213 -4.07 5.83 -15.31
CA PHE A 213 -2.62 5.84 -15.27
C PHE A 213 -2.03 4.47 -14.90
N GLY A 214 -2.69 3.74 -14.02
CA GLY A 214 -2.28 2.42 -13.58
C GLY A 214 -2.14 1.46 -14.75
N PHE A 215 -3.22 1.26 -15.50
CA PHE A 215 -3.21 0.32 -16.63
C PHE A 215 -2.25 0.73 -17.76
N GLN A 216 -2.08 2.03 -18.03
CA GLN A 216 -1.05 2.48 -18.98
C GLN A 216 0.37 2.13 -18.51
N THR A 217 0.66 2.33 -17.23
CA THR A 217 2.03 2.13 -16.70
C THR A 217 2.40 0.68 -16.49
N ILE A 218 1.44 -0.22 -16.26
CA ILE A 218 1.73 -1.64 -16.04
C ILE A 218 1.84 -2.46 -17.34
N LEU A 219 1.40 -1.95 -18.48
CA LEU A 219 1.40 -2.70 -19.75
C LEU A 219 2.76 -3.35 -20.08
N PRO A 220 3.92 -2.67 -19.97
CA PRO A 220 5.21 -3.31 -20.21
C PRO A 220 5.48 -4.49 -19.27
N PHE A 221 5.00 -4.41 -18.03
CA PHE A 221 5.11 -5.51 -17.07
C PHE A 221 4.20 -6.69 -17.47
N LEU A 222 2.95 -6.42 -17.87
CA LEU A 222 2.03 -7.46 -18.37
C LEU A 222 2.60 -8.18 -19.59
N GLN A 223 3.16 -7.43 -20.54
CA GLN A 223 3.81 -7.97 -21.73
C GLN A 223 5.02 -8.86 -21.38
N LYS A 224 5.88 -8.38 -20.48
CA LYS A 224 7.03 -9.14 -19.99
C LYS A 224 6.64 -10.46 -19.35
N MET A 225 5.51 -10.49 -18.61
CA MET A 225 5.00 -11.69 -17.95
C MET A 225 4.14 -12.57 -18.88
N GLY A 226 3.88 -12.14 -20.12
CA GLY A 226 3.01 -12.87 -21.06
C GLY A 226 1.55 -12.91 -20.63
N CYS A 227 1.07 -11.88 -19.92
CA CYS A 227 -0.29 -11.74 -19.42
C CYS A 227 -1.11 -10.69 -20.17
N ALA A 228 -0.48 -9.87 -21.03
CA ALA A 228 -1.22 -8.92 -21.86
C ALA A 228 -1.93 -9.67 -23.00
N SER A 229 -3.22 -9.36 -23.22
CA SER A 229 -3.95 -9.86 -24.40
C SER A 229 -3.64 -9.04 -25.64
N GLU A 230 -3.88 -9.62 -26.83
CA GLU A 230 -3.70 -8.93 -28.12
C GLU A 230 -4.64 -7.73 -28.28
N ASP A 231 -5.80 -7.75 -27.64
CA ASP A 231 -6.83 -6.70 -27.67
C ASP A 231 -6.68 -5.70 -26.50
N TYR A 232 -5.50 -5.63 -25.85
CA TYR A 232 -5.30 -4.81 -24.63
C TYR A 232 -5.71 -3.35 -24.81
N ASP A 233 -5.33 -2.70 -25.91
CA ASP A 233 -5.64 -1.29 -26.15
C ASP A 233 -7.14 -1.06 -26.28
N ALA A 234 -7.84 -1.91 -27.05
CA ALA A 234 -9.28 -1.84 -27.20
C ALA A 234 -10.00 -2.08 -25.85
N LEU A 235 -9.50 -3.04 -25.08
CA LEU A 235 -10.02 -3.35 -23.74
C LEU A 235 -9.80 -2.20 -22.76
N TYR A 236 -8.63 -1.56 -22.82
CA TYR A 236 -8.32 -0.37 -22.02
C TYR A 236 -9.26 0.80 -22.36
N GLU A 237 -9.45 1.11 -23.63
CA GLU A 237 -10.39 2.17 -24.03
C GLU A 237 -11.82 1.86 -23.59
N GLN A 238 -12.26 0.62 -23.76
CA GLN A 238 -13.59 0.18 -23.30
C GLN A 238 -13.73 0.33 -21.77
N ALA A 239 -12.71 -0.08 -21.00
CA ALA A 239 -12.71 0.11 -19.55
C ALA A 239 -12.82 1.59 -19.17
N MET A 240 -12.07 2.48 -19.85
CA MET A 240 -12.13 3.92 -19.58
C MET A 240 -13.52 4.54 -19.90
N ILE A 241 -14.27 3.96 -20.82
CA ILE A 241 -15.67 4.34 -21.07
C ILE A 241 -16.58 3.80 -19.96
N GLU A 242 -16.44 2.52 -19.61
CA GLU A 242 -17.28 1.87 -18.61
C GLU A 242 -17.12 2.48 -17.21
N LEU A 243 -15.89 2.86 -16.81
CA LEU A 243 -15.61 3.52 -15.53
C LEU A 243 -16.28 4.90 -15.38
N GLN A 244 -16.73 5.51 -16.46
CA GLN A 244 -17.40 6.81 -16.46
C GLN A 244 -18.92 6.69 -16.57
N GLN A 245 -19.48 5.48 -16.74
CA GLN A 245 -20.94 5.30 -16.78
C GLN A 245 -21.55 5.70 -15.43
N PRO A 246 -22.75 6.31 -15.43
CA PRO A 246 -23.38 6.82 -14.21
C PRO A 246 -23.63 5.76 -13.13
N ASP A 247 -23.79 4.50 -13.54
CA ASP A 247 -24.03 3.34 -12.69
C ASP A 247 -22.77 2.57 -12.32
N PHE A 248 -21.58 3.03 -12.79
CA PHE A 248 -20.33 2.37 -12.48
C PHE A 248 -20.07 2.37 -10.96
N ARG A 249 -19.71 1.20 -10.47
CA ARG A 249 -19.23 0.98 -9.11
C ARG A 249 -18.16 -0.08 -9.07
N VAL A 250 -17.22 0.08 -8.16
CA VAL A 250 -16.21 -0.91 -7.85
C VAL A 250 -16.02 -0.99 -6.33
N ILE A 251 -15.83 -2.19 -5.82
CA ILE A 251 -15.40 -2.44 -4.45
C ILE A 251 -13.94 -2.89 -4.51
N TRP A 252 -13.10 -2.18 -3.76
CA TRP A 252 -11.72 -2.58 -3.55
C TRP A 252 -11.55 -2.94 -2.08
N PRO A 253 -11.56 -4.24 -1.75
CA PRO A 253 -11.30 -4.66 -0.39
C PRO A 253 -9.84 -4.42 -0.03
N MET A 254 -9.61 -3.88 1.17
CA MET A 254 -8.29 -3.73 1.77
C MET A 254 -8.25 -4.53 3.06
N VAL A 255 -7.10 -5.05 3.41
CA VAL A 255 -6.88 -5.68 4.71
C VAL A 255 -5.69 -5.02 5.40
N THR A 256 -5.86 -4.69 6.66
CA THR A 256 -4.76 -4.37 7.56
C THR A 256 -4.61 -5.50 8.56
N ALA A 257 -3.40 -6.03 8.70
CA ALA A 257 -3.02 -6.94 9.76
C ALA A 257 -1.96 -6.26 10.64
N TRP A 258 -2.05 -6.43 11.94
CA TRP A 258 -1.05 -5.91 12.88
C TRP A 258 -0.88 -6.84 14.07
N GLY A 259 0.32 -6.80 14.64
CA GLY A 259 0.64 -7.54 15.85
C GLY A 259 1.68 -6.81 16.67
N THR A 260 1.83 -7.19 17.92
CA THR A 260 2.78 -6.58 18.86
C THR A 260 4.08 -7.39 18.94
N LYS A 261 5.22 -6.70 19.03
CA LYS A 261 6.48 -7.35 19.37
C LYS A 261 6.43 -7.83 20.83
N PRO A 262 6.86 -9.06 21.14
CA PRO A 262 7.01 -9.53 22.52
C PRO A 262 7.88 -8.59 23.37
N ALA A 263 7.58 -8.51 24.68
CA ALA A 263 8.34 -7.74 25.66
C ALA A 263 9.74 -8.32 25.91
#